data_74d168f762a569c04fbde638905fc4fe
#
_entry.id   74d168f762a569c04fbde638905fc4fe
#
_cell.length_a   1.000
_cell.length_b   1.000
_cell.length_c   1.000
_cell.angle_alpha   90.00
_cell.angle_beta   90.00
_cell.angle_gamma   90.00
#
_symmetry.space_group_name_H-M   'P 1'
#
loop_
_entity.id
_entity.type
_entity.pdbx_description
1 polymer ?
#
loop_
_entity_poly.entity_id
_entity_poly.type
_entity_poly.pdbx_seq_one_letter_code
_entity_poly.pdbx_strand_id
1 'polypeptide(L)'
;MGILDGKYRPDVSKLEREGNIKGLIKALRQGDDQTRWEAARALGRKRDPSTLEPLKKALTDDNSDVRSNAAIALGEMGDPQAVPDLLRTLTDDQWYVQVHAAESLGKIKDVRALEPLIKALEDDKIRNQAAVALGMIKDGRAVLHLITALDDEDFSYRSAAIEALGMIGDEQALDPLIEALQDEDVSVRRHAASALGKIGDPRAVPALQKALEDERWYVRLQMEEALQAIQGTQK
;
A
#
# COMPACT_ATOMS: atom_id res chain seq x y z
N MET A 1 -27.71 -3.11 28.45
CA MET A 1 -26.75 -3.94 27.69
C MET A 1 -27.49 -5.08 27.05
N GLY A 2 -27.87 -4.89 25.77
CA GLY A 2 -28.85 -5.74 25.12
C GLY A 2 -28.20 -6.93 24.42
N ILE A 3 -28.65 -8.12 24.74
CA ILE A 3 -28.59 -9.28 23.85
C ILE A 3 -29.97 -9.28 23.16
N LEU A 4 -30.11 -8.51 22.08
CA LEU A 4 -31.17 -8.68 21.11
C LEU A 4 -30.60 -9.64 20.06
N ASP A 5 -31.29 -10.70 19.73
CA ASP A 5 -30.93 -11.75 18.75
C ASP A 5 -29.74 -12.69 19.14
N GLY A 6 -29.37 -12.77 20.43
CA GLY A 6 -28.27 -13.62 20.89
C GLY A 6 -26.85 -13.12 20.53
N LYS A 7 -26.70 -11.95 19.91
CA LYS A 7 -25.41 -11.36 19.52
C LYS A 7 -24.85 -10.45 20.62
N TYR A 8 -23.56 -10.54 20.84
CA TYR A 8 -22.84 -9.71 21.80
C TYR A 8 -22.57 -8.31 21.19
N ARG A 9 -23.12 -7.26 21.78
CA ARG A 9 -23.01 -5.86 21.33
C ARG A 9 -22.44 -4.97 22.44
N PRO A 10 -21.13 -5.06 22.71
CA PRO A 10 -20.48 -4.17 23.66
C PRO A 10 -20.24 -2.78 23.04
N ASP A 11 -19.99 -1.79 23.89
CA ASP A 11 -19.40 -0.52 23.47
C ASP A 11 -17.91 -0.75 23.09
N VAL A 12 -17.64 -0.97 21.81
CA VAL A 12 -16.28 -1.24 21.30
C VAL A 12 -15.36 -0.06 21.57
N SER A 13 -15.85 1.18 21.44
CA SER A 13 -15.06 2.39 21.72
C SER A 13 -14.65 2.49 23.18
N LYS A 14 -15.51 2.05 24.11
CA LYS A 14 -15.16 1.95 25.52
C LYS A 14 -14.10 0.90 25.77
N LEU A 15 -14.29 -0.32 25.22
CA LEU A 15 -13.29 -1.39 25.32
C LEU A 15 -11.92 -0.96 24.79
N GLU A 16 -11.92 -0.22 23.70
CA GLU A 16 -10.69 0.30 23.10
C GLU A 16 -10.00 1.33 24.01
N ARG A 17 -10.74 2.31 24.55
CA ARG A 17 -10.18 3.30 25.48
C ARG A 17 -9.62 2.67 26.74
N GLU A 18 -10.27 1.63 27.26
CA GLU A 18 -9.84 0.90 28.46
C GLU A 18 -8.68 -0.08 28.18
N GLY A 19 -8.28 -0.27 26.91
CA GLY A 19 -7.27 -1.25 26.52
C GLY A 19 -7.70 -2.70 26.78
N ASN A 20 -8.99 -2.97 26.77
CA ASN A 20 -9.55 -4.30 27.07
C ASN A 20 -9.44 -5.23 25.87
N ILE A 21 -8.23 -5.73 25.59
CA ILE A 21 -7.93 -6.64 24.45
C ILE A 21 -8.82 -7.89 24.49
N LYS A 22 -9.00 -8.50 25.65
CA LYS A 22 -9.87 -9.69 25.77
C LYS A 22 -11.32 -9.39 25.42
N GLY A 23 -11.83 -8.22 25.81
CA GLY A 23 -13.17 -7.75 25.46
C GLY A 23 -13.31 -7.50 23.96
N LEU A 24 -12.31 -6.89 23.33
CA LEU A 24 -12.26 -6.65 21.88
C LEU A 24 -12.19 -7.97 21.10
N ILE A 25 -11.37 -8.94 21.52
CA ILE A 25 -11.31 -10.27 20.88
C ILE A 25 -12.66 -10.99 21.01
N LYS A 26 -13.35 -10.87 22.15
CA LYS A 26 -14.70 -11.41 22.31
C LYS A 26 -15.69 -10.72 21.37
N ALA A 27 -15.62 -9.39 21.23
CA ALA A 27 -16.45 -8.61 20.32
C ALA A 27 -16.24 -9.03 18.86
N LEU A 28 -14.99 -9.24 18.44
CA LEU A 28 -14.64 -9.74 17.11
C LEU A 28 -15.23 -11.11 16.79
N ARG A 29 -15.35 -11.99 17.79
CA ARG A 29 -15.82 -13.37 17.61
C ARG A 29 -17.33 -13.53 17.69
N GLN A 30 -18.00 -12.72 18.49
CA GLN A 30 -19.39 -12.94 18.92
C GLN A 30 -20.33 -11.78 18.64
N GLY A 31 -19.80 -10.65 18.11
CA GLY A 31 -20.57 -9.48 17.78
C GLY A 31 -21.47 -9.67 16.56
N ASP A 32 -22.36 -8.71 16.33
CA ASP A 32 -22.94 -8.51 15.01
C ASP A 32 -21.88 -7.97 14.03
N ASP A 33 -22.23 -7.85 12.76
CA ASP A 33 -21.29 -7.46 11.71
C ASP A 33 -20.59 -6.13 12.03
N GLN A 34 -21.34 -5.14 12.48
CA GLN A 34 -20.80 -3.84 12.89
C GLN A 34 -19.82 -3.97 14.05
N THR A 35 -20.21 -4.67 15.09
CA THR A 35 -19.38 -4.91 16.28
C THR A 35 -18.07 -5.64 15.91
N ARG A 36 -18.13 -6.63 14.98
CA ARG A 36 -16.95 -7.38 14.55
C ARG A 36 -15.96 -6.53 13.78
N TRP A 37 -16.41 -5.76 12.76
CA TRP A 37 -15.47 -4.92 12.02
C TRP A 37 -14.89 -3.77 12.86
N GLU A 38 -15.70 -3.15 13.76
CA GLU A 38 -15.21 -2.15 14.71
C GLU A 38 -14.12 -2.74 15.64
N ALA A 39 -14.36 -3.96 16.14
CA ALA A 39 -13.40 -4.68 16.98
C ALA A 39 -12.11 -5.02 16.22
N ALA A 40 -12.20 -5.50 14.96
CA ALA A 40 -11.02 -5.74 14.12
C ALA A 40 -10.15 -4.49 14.00
N ARG A 41 -10.77 -3.34 13.67
CA ARG A 41 -10.09 -2.06 13.55
C ARG A 41 -9.45 -1.60 14.88
N ALA A 42 -10.16 -1.75 16.00
CA ALA A 42 -9.64 -1.40 17.31
C ALA A 42 -8.44 -2.26 17.72
N LEU A 43 -8.47 -3.55 17.40
CA LEU A 43 -7.38 -4.49 17.68
C LEU A 43 -6.12 -4.16 16.87
N GLY A 44 -6.26 -3.78 15.59
CA GLY A 44 -5.13 -3.35 14.75
C GLY A 44 -4.36 -2.18 15.36
N ARG A 45 -5.07 -1.14 15.84
CA ARG A 45 -4.44 0.02 16.47
C ARG A 45 -3.70 -0.32 17.77
N LYS A 46 -4.07 -1.40 18.47
CA LYS A 46 -3.40 -1.83 19.70
C LYS A 46 -2.09 -2.56 19.47
N ARG A 47 -1.91 -3.21 18.32
CA ARG A 47 -0.71 -3.98 17.94
C ARG A 47 -0.27 -4.99 19.00
N ASP A 48 -1.23 -5.56 19.74
CA ASP A 48 -0.96 -6.55 20.76
C ASP A 48 -0.75 -7.93 20.10
N PRO A 49 0.36 -8.63 20.35
CA PRO A 49 0.64 -9.93 19.73
C PRO A 49 -0.46 -10.97 19.92
N SER A 50 -1.22 -10.93 21.03
CA SER A 50 -2.31 -11.85 21.28
C SER A 50 -3.50 -11.70 20.32
N THR A 51 -3.52 -10.62 19.51
CA THR A 51 -4.57 -10.34 18.54
C THR A 51 -4.31 -10.96 17.17
N LEU A 52 -3.09 -11.43 16.89
CA LEU A 52 -2.68 -11.99 15.61
C LEU A 52 -3.61 -13.13 15.14
N GLU A 53 -3.73 -14.20 15.91
CA GLU A 53 -4.56 -15.34 15.52
C GLU A 53 -6.07 -15.01 15.43
N PRO A 54 -6.67 -14.21 16.34
CA PRO A 54 -8.02 -13.69 16.16
C PRO A 54 -8.22 -12.93 14.85
N LEU A 55 -7.29 -12.05 14.46
CA LEU A 55 -7.38 -11.25 13.24
C LEU A 55 -7.16 -12.10 11.98
N LYS A 56 -6.22 -13.04 11.99
CA LYS A 56 -6.03 -14.01 10.90
C LYS A 56 -7.33 -14.81 10.64
N LYS A 57 -8.01 -15.24 11.70
CA LYS A 57 -9.30 -15.92 11.56
C LYS A 57 -10.38 -15.00 10.99
N ALA A 58 -10.37 -13.71 11.31
CA ALA A 58 -11.33 -12.74 10.80
C ALA A 58 -11.16 -12.43 9.29
N LEU A 59 -10.03 -12.79 8.66
CA LEU A 59 -9.87 -12.74 7.21
C LEU A 59 -10.81 -13.69 6.43
N THR A 60 -11.46 -14.62 7.11
CA THR A 60 -12.45 -15.54 6.52
C THR A 60 -13.86 -15.32 7.06
N ASP A 61 -14.14 -14.12 7.59
CA ASP A 61 -15.48 -13.77 8.09
C ASP A 61 -16.47 -13.66 6.91
N ASP A 62 -17.73 -14.04 7.16
CA ASP A 62 -18.79 -13.95 6.15
C ASP A 62 -19.02 -12.51 5.68
N ASN A 63 -18.83 -11.53 6.56
CA ASN A 63 -18.95 -10.11 6.25
C ASN A 63 -17.63 -9.54 5.71
N SER A 64 -17.67 -8.97 4.52
CA SER A 64 -16.51 -8.42 3.82
C SER A 64 -15.87 -7.21 4.51
N ASP A 65 -16.64 -6.40 5.25
CA ASP A 65 -16.08 -5.28 6.02
C ASP A 65 -15.24 -5.79 7.20
N VAL A 66 -15.62 -6.93 7.79
CA VAL A 66 -14.81 -7.58 8.82
C VAL A 66 -13.51 -8.10 8.22
N ARG A 67 -13.57 -8.79 7.05
CA ARG A 67 -12.36 -9.26 6.35
C ARG A 67 -11.42 -8.11 5.99
N SER A 68 -11.98 -7.03 5.45
CA SER A 68 -11.25 -5.82 5.09
C SER A 68 -10.53 -5.18 6.29
N ASN A 69 -11.26 -4.96 7.39
CA ASN A 69 -10.66 -4.37 8.60
C ASN A 69 -9.66 -5.32 9.28
N ALA A 70 -9.84 -6.64 9.17
CA ALA A 70 -8.86 -7.63 9.63
C ALA A 70 -7.56 -7.55 8.81
N ALA A 71 -7.66 -7.42 7.48
CA ALA A 71 -6.49 -7.23 6.62
C ALA A 71 -5.71 -5.96 6.98
N ILE A 72 -6.40 -4.82 7.12
CA ILE A 72 -5.80 -3.55 7.55
C ILE A 72 -5.10 -3.71 8.91
N ALA A 73 -5.79 -4.32 9.88
CA ALA A 73 -5.26 -4.52 11.23
C ALA A 73 -3.97 -5.35 11.25
N LEU A 74 -3.91 -6.42 10.44
CA LEU A 74 -2.71 -7.25 10.29
C LEU A 74 -1.56 -6.49 9.64
N GLY A 75 -1.85 -5.64 8.65
CA GLY A 75 -0.85 -4.74 8.04
C GLY A 75 -0.30 -3.71 9.05
N GLU A 76 -1.16 -3.15 9.92
CA GLU A 76 -0.73 -2.24 10.98
C GLU A 76 0.12 -2.94 12.06
N MET A 77 -0.16 -4.21 12.35
CA MET A 77 0.68 -5.01 13.26
C MET A 77 2.07 -5.25 12.69
N GLY A 78 2.19 -5.43 11.38
CA GLY A 78 3.46 -5.66 10.71
C GLY A 78 4.08 -7.04 10.99
N ASP A 79 3.31 -8.01 11.50
CA ASP A 79 3.83 -9.34 11.84
C ASP A 79 3.91 -10.24 10.59
N PRO A 80 5.12 -10.74 10.23
CA PRO A 80 5.28 -11.62 9.06
C PRO A 80 4.51 -12.94 9.11
N GLN A 81 4.02 -13.34 10.27
CA GLN A 81 3.18 -14.52 10.41
C GLN A 81 1.78 -14.34 9.78
N ALA A 82 1.36 -13.09 9.50
CA ALA A 82 0.11 -12.80 8.78
C ALA A 82 0.23 -12.99 7.26
N VAL A 83 1.43 -13.01 6.70
CA VAL A 83 1.66 -13.03 5.25
C VAL A 83 0.94 -14.17 4.53
N PRO A 84 1.01 -15.45 4.98
CA PRO A 84 0.33 -16.54 4.27
C PRO A 84 -1.19 -16.37 4.20
N ASP A 85 -1.80 -15.77 5.22
CA ASP A 85 -3.25 -15.53 5.26
C ASP A 85 -3.62 -14.32 4.37
N LEU A 86 -2.85 -13.24 4.41
CA LEU A 86 -3.03 -12.08 3.54
C LEU A 86 -2.83 -12.41 2.05
N LEU A 87 -1.91 -13.33 1.72
CA LEU A 87 -1.73 -13.81 0.35
C LEU A 87 -2.98 -14.53 -0.19
N ARG A 88 -3.68 -15.31 0.66
CA ARG A 88 -4.98 -15.89 0.27
C ARG A 88 -6.05 -14.81 0.08
N THR A 89 -6.00 -13.75 0.87
CA THR A 89 -6.96 -12.65 0.80
C THR A 89 -6.81 -11.80 -0.48
N LEU A 90 -5.69 -11.87 -1.19
CA LEU A 90 -5.53 -11.24 -2.52
C LEU A 90 -6.53 -11.78 -3.58
N THR A 91 -7.17 -12.92 -3.34
CA THR A 91 -8.19 -13.53 -4.21
C THR A 91 -9.58 -13.46 -3.60
N ASP A 92 -9.84 -12.54 -2.67
CA ASP A 92 -11.15 -12.33 -2.06
C ASP A 92 -12.20 -11.96 -3.14
N ASP A 93 -13.46 -12.32 -2.91
CA ASP A 93 -14.56 -11.99 -3.83
C ASP A 93 -14.87 -10.48 -3.90
N GLN A 94 -14.46 -9.72 -2.89
CA GLN A 94 -14.62 -8.26 -2.84
C GLN A 94 -13.30 -7.54 -3.12
N TRP A 95 -13.29 -6.75 -4.20
CA TRP A 95 -12.09 -6.05 -4.67
C TRP A 95 -11.41 -5.16 -3.61
N TYR A 96 -12.20 -4.49 -2.74
CA TYR A 96 -11.62 -3.64 -1.70
C TYR A 96 -10.94 -4.44 -0.57
N VAL A 97 -11.35 -5.69 -0.36
CA VAL A 97 -10.65 -6.61 0.56
C VAL A 97 -9.30 -7.01 -0.02
N GLN A 98 -9.25 -7.29 -1.34
CA GLN A 98 -8.00 -7.55 -2.07
C GLN A 98 -7.05 -6.35 -1.99
N VAL A 99 -7.57 -5.13 -2.21
CA VAL A 99 -6.81 -3.86 -2.09
C VAL A 99 -6.15 -3.75 -0.71
N HIS A 100 -6.90 -3.94 0.36
CA HIS A 100 -6.36 -3.84 1.72
C HIS A 100 -5.38 -4.98 2.05
N ALA A 101 -5.55 -6.16 1.45
CA ALA A 101 -4.57 -7.24 1.56
C ALA A 101 -3.24 -6.87 0.89
N ALA A 102 -3.27 -6.31 -0.34
CA ALA A 102 -2.09 -5.84 -1.04
C ALA A 102 -1.34 -4.74 -0.26
N GLU A 103 -2.08 -3.72 0.22
CA GLU A 103 -1.51 -2.66 1.05
C GLU A 103 -0.84 -3.21 2.33
N SER A 104 -1.49 -4.18 2.97
CA SER A 104 -1.00 -4.78 4.21
C SER A 104 0.25 -5.62 3.98
N LEU A 105 0.32 -6.36 2.88
CA LEU A 105 1.54 -7.06 2.45
C LEU A 105 2.69 -6.09 2.21
N GLY A 106 2.42 -4.96 1.56
CA GLY A 106 3.40 -3.88 1.39
C GLY A 106 3.90 -3.30 2.71
N LYS A 107 3.01 -3.07 3.69
CA LYS A 107 3.38 -2.57 5.03
C LYS A 107 4.24 -3.58 5.81
N ILE A 108 3.96 -4.88 5.69
CA ILE A 108 4.74 -5.94 6.33
C ILE A 108 6.13 -6.08 5.71
N LYS A 109 6.29 -5.76 4.41
CA LYS A 109 7.56 -5.79 3.66
C LYS A 109 8.24 -7.16 3.62
N ASP A 110 7.46 -8.23 3.64
CA ASP A 110 8.00 -9.59 3.56
C ASP A 110 8.17 -10.01 2.10
N VAL A 111 9.35 -10.50 1.75
CA VAL A 111 9.70 -10.90 0.39
C VAL A 111 8.83 -12.03 -0.17
N ARG A 112 8.18 -12.81 0.67
CA ARG A 112 7.23 -13.84 0.25
C ARG A 112 6.03 -13.29 -0.51
N ALA A 113 5.73 -12.00 -0.36
CA ALA A 113 4.65 -11.33 -1.08
C ALA A 113 5.07 -10.87 -2.49
N LEU A 114 6.36 -10.90 -2.85
CA LEU A 114 6.86 -10.35 -4.10
C LEU A 114 6.18 -10.95 -5.32
N GLU A 115 6.32 -12.24 -5.56
CA GLU A 115 5.78 -12.91 -6.74
C GLU A 115 4.23 -12.83 -6.81
N PRO A 116 3.47 -13.03 -5.71
CA PRO A 116 2.03 -12.82 -5.73
C PRO A 116 1.62 -11.39 -6.07
N LEU A 117 2.37 -10.36 -5.61
CA LEU A 117 2.09 -8.97 -5.94
C LEU A 117 2.48 -8.62 -7.38
N ILE A 118 3.56 -9.19 -7.92
CA ILE A 118 3.91 -9.08 -9.34
C ILE A 118 2.75 -9.62 -10.20
N LYS A 119 2.21 -10.79 -9.85
CA LYS A 119 1.04 -11.34 -10.55
C LYS A 119 -0.19 -10.45 -10.41
N ALA A 120 -0.37 -9.79 -9.27
CA ALA A 120 -1.49 -8.89 -9.02
C ALA A 120 -1.43 -7.59 -9.85
N LEU A 121 -0.31 -7.26 -10.52
CA LEU A 121 -0.22 -6.18 -11.49
C LEU A 121 -1.08 -6.42 -12.75
N GLU A 122 -1.47 -7.68 -13.00
CA GLU A 122 -2.34 -8.06 -14.12
C GLU A 122 -3.84 -7.85 -13.82
N ASP A 123 -4.23 -7.55 -12.58
CA ASP A 123 -5.62 -7.34 -12.17
C ASP A 123 -5.93 -5.84 -12.05
N ASP A 124 -6.72 -5.31 -12.98
CA ASP A 124 -7.10 -3.90 -13.05
C ASP A 124 -7.70 -3.34 -11.74
N LYS A 125 -8.28 -4.21 -10.90
CA LYS A 125 -8.92 -3.78 -9.65
C LYS A 125 -7.91 -3.45 -8.55
N ILE A 126 -6.73 -4.07 -8.59
CA ILE A 126 -5.74 -4.00 -7.49
C ILE A 126 -4.33 -3.66 -7.96
N ARG A 127 -4.07 -3.57 -9.28
CA ARG A 127 -2.74 -3.33 -9.85
C ARG A 127 -2.04 -2.10 -9.28
N ASN A 128 -2.78 -1.02 -9.01
CA ASN A 128 -2.22 0.19 -8.42
C ASN A 128 -1.66 -0.08 -7.01
N GLN A 129 -2.45 -0.77 -6.17
CA GLN A 129 -2.03 -1.13 -4.81
C GLN A 129 -0.91 -2.17 -4.81
N ALA A 130 -0.95 -3.11 -5.75
CA ALA A 130 0.13 -4.08 -5.94
C ALA A 130 1.45 -3.38 -6.30
N ALA A 131 1.42 -2.40 -7.21
CA ALA A 131 2.60 -1.61 -7.56
C ALA A 131 3.16 -0.86 -6.33
N VAL A 132 2.31 -0.15 -5.59
CA VAL A 132 2.73 0.55 -4.37
C VAL A 132 3.30 -0.43 -3.33
N ALA A 133 2.65 -1.59 -3.13
CA ALA A 133 3.12 -2.61 -2.21
C ALA A 133 4.51 -3.16 -2.60
N LEU A 134 4.76 -3.39 -3.89
CA LEU A 134 6.07 -3.77 -4.42
C LEU A 134 7.14 -2.70 -4.14
N GLY A 135 6.79 -1.43 -4.33
CA GLY A 135 7.64 -0.31 -3.95
C GLY A 135 7.99 -0.27 -2.47
N MET A 136 7.03 -0.60 -1.58
CA MET A 136 7.26 -0.68 -0.13
C MET A 136 8.15 -1.86 0.28
N ILE A 137 8.10 -3.00 -0.44
CA ILE A 137 8.97 -4.16 -0.23
C ILE A 137 10.41 -3.84 -0.64
N LYS A 138 10.60 -2.99 -1.66
CA LYS A 138 11.91 -2.53 -2.16
C LYS A 138 12.80 -3.66 -2.70
N ASP A 139 12.23 -4.63 -3.38
CA ASP A 139 13.00 -5.70 -4.03
C ASP A 139 13.17 -5.40 -5.53
N GLY A 140 14.43 -5.38 -6.01
CA GLY A 140 14.78 -5.05 -7.40
C GLY A 140 14.16 -5.97 -8.45
N ARG A 141 13.74 -7.18 -8.08
CA ARG A 141 13.07 -8.11 -9.01
C ARG A 141 11.74 -7.58 -9.55
N ALA A 142 11.10 -6.63 -8.85
CA ALA A 142 9.87 -5.97 -9.33
C ALA A 142 10.13 -4.92 -10.43
N VAL A 143 11.35 -4.44 -10.59
CA VAL A 143 11.68 -3.26 -11.40
C VAL A 143 11.22 -3.40 -12.85
N LEU A 144 11.57 -4.50 -13.52
CA LEU A 144 11.20 -4.69 -14.93
C LEU A 144 9.68 -4.77 -15.13
N HIS A 145 8.96 -5.38 -14.19
CA HIS A 145 7.48 -5.43 -14.24
C HIS A 145 6.85 -4.06 -14.03
N LEU A 146 7.43 -3.23 -13.17
CA LEU A 146 6.96 -1.86 -12.94
C LEU A 146 7.32 -0.93 -14.12
N ILE A 147 8.44 -1.16 -14.81
CA ILE A 147 8.80 -0.43 -16.02
C ILE A 147 7.76 -0.68 -17.14
N THR A 148 7.30 -1.93 -17.32
CA THR A 148 6.26 -2.21 -18.34
C THR A 148 4.93 -1.52 -18.04
N ALA A 149 4.65 -1.20 -16.78
CA ALA A 149 3.45 -0.46 -16.37
C ALA A 149 3.49 1.03 -16.77
N LEU A 150 4.63 1.58 -17.18
CA LEU A 150 4.75 2.97 -17.59
C LEU A 150 4.13 3.24 -18.97
N ASP A 151 3.89 2.20 -19.78
CA ASP A 151 3.25 2.28 -21.09
C ASP A 151 1.72 2.05 -21.02
N ASP A 152 1.14 1.90 -19.82
CA ASP A 152 -0.30 1.64 -19.65
C ASP A 152 -1.14 2.89 -19.95
N GLU A 153 -2.35 2.70 -20.49
CA GLU A 153 -3.28 3.79 -20.79
C GLU A 153 -3.79 4.51 -19.53
N ASP A 154 -3.88 3.81 -18.40
CA ASP A 154 -4.32 4.39 -17.11
C ASP A 154 -3.19 5.18 -16.43
N PHE A 155 -3.28 6.49 -16.46
CA PHE A 155 -2.32 7.38 -15.81
C PHE A 155 -2.19 7.14 -14.28
N SER A 156 -3.24 6.65 -13.63
CA SER A 156 -3.19 6.28 -12.21
C SER A 156 -2.24 5.11 -11.99
N TYR A 157 -2.29 4.11 -12.88
CA TYR A 157 -1.39 2.96 -12.80
C TYR A 157 0.04 3.34 -13.16
N ARG A 158 0.25 4.15 -14.23
CA ARG A 158 1.57 4.70 -14.53
C ARG A 158 2.16 5.44 -13.32
N SER A 159 1.36 6.29 -12.66
CA SER A 159 1.78 7.03 -11.46
C SER A 159 2.16 6.13 -10.29
N ALA A 160 1.38 5.08 -10.03
CA ALA A 160 1.66 4.11 -8.97
C ALA A 160 2.96 3.33 -9.23
N ALA A 161 3.19 2.93 -10.48
CA ALA A 161 4.42 2.25 -10.89
C ALA A 161 5.66 3.15 -10.75
N ILE A 162 5.55 4.42 -11.17
CA ILE A 162 6.61 5.42 -11.00
C ILE A 162 6.95 5.65 -9.52
N GLU A 163 5.93 5.77 -8.67
CA GLU A 163 6.15 5.91 -7.22
C GLU A 163 6.89 4.69 -6.66
N ALA A 164 6.48 3.48 -7.06
CA ALA A 164 7.12 2.24 -6.66
C ALA A 164 8.58 2.16 -7.12
N LEU A 165 8.87 2.51 -8.39
CA LEU A 165 10.24 2.56 -8.91
C LEU A 165 11.11 3.55 -8.13
N GLY A 166 10.57 4.73 -7.78
CA GLY A 166 11.26 5.70 -6.94
C GLY A 166 11.48 5.21 -5.49
N MET A 167 10.59 4.36 -4.95
CA MET A 167 10.80 3.74 -3.62
C MET A 167 11.84 2.62 -3.64
N ILE A 168 11.91 1.84 -4.73
CA ILE A 168 12.93 0.80 -4.91
C ILE A 168 14.31 1.43 -5.09
N GLY A 169 14.42 2.46 -5.92
CA GLY A 169 15.66 3.22 -6.12
C GLY A 169 16.66 2.52 -7.02
N ASP A 170 16.25 1.58 -7.87
CA ASP A 170 17.12 0.85 -8.79
C ASP A 170 17.48 1.71 -10.02
N GLU A 171 18.75 1.70 -10.43
CA GLU A 171 19.24 2.48 -11.57
C GLU A 171 18.62 2.09 -12.92
N GLN A 172 18.12 0.87 -13.06
CA GLN A 172 17.43 0.43 -14.27
C GLN A 172 16.16 1.24 -14.57
N ALA A 173 15.57 1.89 -13.54
CA ALA A 173 14.40 2.74 -13.71
C ALA A 173 14.76 4.15 -14.23
N LEU A 174 16.05 4.53 -14.30
CA LEU A 174 16.44 5.91 -14.56
C LEU A 174 15.93 6.41 -15.91
N ASP A 175 16.27 5.73 -17.00
CA ASP A 175 15.90 6.16 -18.35
C ASP A 175 14.38 6.16 -18.57
N PRO A 176 13.62 5.10 -18.18
CA PRO A 176 12.15 5.14 -18.22
C PRO A 176 11.52 6.28 -17.42
N LEU A 177 12.09 6.62 -16.26
CA LEU A 177 11.59 7.76 -15.46
C LEU A 177 11.94 9.12 -16.08
N ILE A 178 13.06 9.22 -16.78
CA ILE A 178 13.41 10.42 -17.57
C ILE A 178 12.41 10.62 -18.72
N GLU A 179 12.01 9.55 -19.40
CA GLU A 179 10.98 9.60 -20.45
C GLU A 179 9.63 10.03 -19.87
N ALA A 180 9.24 9.51 -18.71
CA ALA A 180 8.01 9.87 -18.02
C ALA A 180 7.91 11.34 -17.58
N LEU A 181 9.00 12.12 -17.59
CA LEU A 181 8.96 13.58 -17.44
C LEU A 181 8.24 14.30 -18.60
N GLN A 182 8.01 13.63 -19.73
CA GLN A 182 7.29 14.14 -20.89
C GLN A 182 5.89 13.54 -21.06
N ASP A 183 5.38 12.81 -20.06
CA ASP A 183 4.05 12.19 -20.10
C ASP A 183 2.95 13.23 -20.34
N GLU A 184 1.91 12.86 -21.04
CA GLU A 184 0.74 13.71 -21.28
C GLU A 184 0.02 14.09 -19.96
N ASP A 185 -0.02 13.16 -19.00
CA ASP A 185 -0.65 13.40 -17.71
C ASP A 185 0.29 14.13 -16.74
N VAL A 186 -0.22 15.20 -16.18
CA VAL A 186 0.52 16.06 -15.27
C VAL A 186 0.94 15.38 -13.96
N SER A 187 0.14 14.41 -13.47
CA SER A 187 0.46 13.66 -12.26
C SER A 187 1.61 12.72 -12.50
N VAL A 188 1.66 12.09 -13.68
CA VAL A 188 2.75 11.21 -14.10
C VAL A 188 4.06 12.00 -14.15
N ARG A 189 4.09 13.16 -14.83
CA ARG A 189 5.30 14.02 -14.87
C ARG A 189 5.80 14.40 -13.48
N ARG A 190 4.88 14.77 -12.58
CA ARG A 190 5.21 15.13 -11.20
C ARG A 190 5.79 13.95 -10.41
N HIS A 191 5.18 12.75 -10.55
CA HIS A 191 5.68 11.56 -9.88
C HIS A 191 7.04 11.13 -10.43
N ALA A 192 7.27 11.26 -11.74
CA ALA A 192 8.56 10.99 -12.37
C ALA A 192 9.68 11.88 -11.78
N ALA A 193 9.44 13.19 -11.67
CA ALA A 193 10.39 14.09 -11.02
C ALA A 193 10.70 13.69 -9.58
N SER A 194 9.64 13.37 -8.78
CA SER A 194 9.81 12.91 -7.40
C SER A 194 10.61 11.61 -7.31
N ALA A 195 10.34 10.65 -8.21
CA ALA A 195 11.06 9.37 -8.26
C ALA A 195 12.54 9.56 -8.60
N LEU A 196 12.85 10.37 -9.60
CA LEU A 196 14.23 10.73 -9.98
C LEU A 196 14.99 11.42 -8.83
N GLY A 197 14.32 12.31 -8.09
CA GLY A 197 14.90 12.92 -6.90
C GLY A 197 15.21 11.91 -5.78
N LYS A 198 14.35 10.88 -5.60
CA LYS A 198 14.57 9.80 -4.62
C LYS A 198 15.72 8.87 -5.02
N ILE A 199 15.86 8.57 -6.33
CA ILE A 199 16.98 7.78 -6.87
C ILE A 199 18.30 8.54 -6.68
N GLY A 200 18.27 9.85 -6.90
CA GLY A 200 19.42 10.71 -6.65
C GLY A 200 20.54 10.62 -7.69
N ASP A 201 20.29 10.02 -8.87
CA ASP A 201 21.31 9.84 -9.90
C ASP A 201 21.55 11.14 -10.68
N PRO A 202 22.80 11.65 -10.75
CA PRO A 202 23.13 12.89 -11.47
C PRO A 202 22.79 12.86 -12.97
N ARG A 203 22.68 11.71 -13.59
CA ARG A 203 22.30 11.55 -15.00
C ARG A 203 20.91 12.11 -15.30
N ALA A 204 20.03 12.24 -14.29
CA ALA A 204 18.70 12.84 -14.43
C ALA A 204 18.74 14.39 -14.53
N VAL A 205 19.83 15.04 -14.09
CA VAL A 205 19.89 16.50 -13.97
C VAL A 205 19.57 17.23 -15.29
N PRO A 206 20.15 16.88 -16.46
CA PRO A 206 19.84 17.57 -17.71
C PRO A 206 18.37 17.48 -18.10
N ALA A 207 17.72 16.31 -17.90
CA ALA A 207 16.31 16.10 -18.21
C ALA A 207 15.39 16.90 -17.27
N LEU A 208 15.69 16.90 -15.96
CA LEU A 208 14.96 17.71 -14.98
C LEU A 208 15.07 19.21 -15.25
N GLN A 209 16.25 19.69 -15.64
CA GLN A 209 16.45 21.10 -16.01
C GLN A 209 15.62 21.50 -17.23
N LYS A 210 15.57 20.64 -18.26
CA LYS A 210 14.72 20.87 -19.44
C LYS A 210 13.24 20.88 -19.06
N ALA A 211 12.84 20.00 -18.15
CA ALA A 211 11.45 19.88 -17.71
C ALA A 211 10.97 21.03 -16.79
N LEU A 212 11.86 21.96 -16.36
CA LEU A 212 11.48 23.20 -15.68
C LEU A 212 10.67 24.17 -16.56
N GLU A 213 10.56 23.89 -17.87
CA GLU A 213 9.68 24.62 -18.79
C GLU A 213 8.22 24.16 -18.73
N ASP A 214 7.85 23.18 -17.89
CA ASP A 214 6.47 22.70 -17.73
C ASP A 214 5.50 23.86 -17.45
N GLU A 215 4.35 23.83 -18.10
CA GLU A 215 3.33 24.87 -17.95
C GLU A 215 2.73 24.95 -16.54
N ARG A 216 2.74 23.84 -15.78
CA ARG A 216 2.17 23.73 -14.44
C ARG A 216 3.20 24.08 -13.36
N TRP A 217 2.97 25.11 -12.60
CA TRP A 217 3.90 25.59 -11.57
C TRP A 217 4.25 24.53 -10.52
N TYR A 218 3.29 23.68 -10.11
CA TYR A 218 3.52 22.63 -9.10
C TYR A 218 4.33 21.46 -9.65
N VAL A 219 4.37 21.25 -10.97
CA VAL A 219 5.26 20.29 -11.61
C VAL A 219 6.69 20.86 -11.61
N ARG A 220 6.85 22.14 -12.00
CA ARG A 220 8.17 22.81 -11.92
C ARG A 220 8.74 22.78 -10.50
N LEU A 221 7.90 23.03 -9.47
CA LEU A 221 8.33 22.93 -8.06
C LEU A 221 8.89 21.55 -7.73
N GLN A 222 8.21 20.47 -8.17
CA GLN A 222 8.68 19.11 -7.92
C GLN A 222 10.01 18.81 -8.63
N MET A 223 10.24 19.39 -9.80
CA MET A 223 11.52 19.27 -10.52
C MET A 223 12.65 20.04 -9.83
N GLU A 224 12.36 21.22 -9.29
CA GLU A 224 13.31 21.98 -8.45
C GLU A 224 13.70 21.19 -7.19
N GLU A 225 12.72 20.59 -6.50
CA GLU A 225 12.97 19.74 -5.34
C GLU A 225 13.83 18.51 -5.69
N ALA A 226 13.55 17.86 -6.83
CA ALA A 226 14.34 16.73 -7.31
C ALA A 226 15.80 17.14 -7.62
N LEU A 227 16.00 18.28 -8.30
CA LEU A 227 17.32 18.82 -8.58
C LEU A 227 18.10 19.12 -7.30
N GLN A 228 17.44 19.72 -6.30
CA GLN A 228 18.05 19.99 -4.99
C GLN A 228 18.44 18.70 -4.27
N ALA A 229 17.59 17.68 -4.30
CA ALA A 229 17.87 16.38 -3.70
C ALA A 229 19.10 15.73 -4.33
N ILE A 230 19.19 15.70 -5.66
CA ILE A 230 20.34 15.12 -6.38
C ILE A 230 21.63 15.88 -6.07
N GLN A 231 21.60 17.22 -6.07
CA GLN A 231 22.79 18.06 -5.80
C GLN A 231 23.21 18.00 -4.32
N GLY A 232 22.27 17.83 -3.40
CA GLY A 232 22.53 17.71 -1.97
C GLY A 232 23.23 16.39 -1.57
N THR A 233 23.06 15.34 -2.35
CA THR A 233 23.72 14.03 -2.13
C THR A 233 25.17 14.00 -2.58
N GLN A 234 25.65 15.04 -3.30
CA GLN A 234 27.02 15.13 -3.80
C GLN A 234 28.01 15.84 -2.83
N LYS A 235 27.53 16.26 -1.66
CA LYS A 235 28.37 16.89 -0.60
C LYS A 235 28.63 15.90 0.53
#